data_b9362e2f15778070881a5d79a717a532
#
_entry.id   b9362e2f15778070881a5d79a717a532
#
_cell.length_a   1.000
_cell.length_b   1.000
_cell.length_c   1.000
_cell.angle_alpha   90.00
_cell.angle_beta   90.00
_cell.angle_gamma   90.00
#
_symmetry.space_group_name_H-M   'P 1'
#
loop_
_entity.id
_entity.type
_entity.pdbx_description
1 polymer ?
#
loop_
_entity_poly.entity_id
_entity_poly.type
_entity_poly.pdbx_seq_one_letter_code
_entity_poly.pdbx_strand_id
1 'polypeptide(L)'
;YKMKKLACIVATMLIAVASMGQTITFKKTTHDFGKINEADGRVTTVFEFKNEGMTPLVLSNVRASCGCTTPKYTREPIEPGKTGQITVTYRASGRPGTFNKTVTVTSNATTPTIRLYIKGNVIPKPVNPAEQFTMKVGQLNFKKKTMNFGAIFYGDKPRTLEIPYANLTSEVVTLDVALSPNSEFIKP
;
A
#
# COMPACT_ATOMS: atom_id res chain seq x y z
N TYR A 1 44.26 -35.27 40.50
CA TYR A 1 43.12 -35.80 39.72
C TYR A 1 41.82 -35.03 40.02
N LYS A 2 41.53 -34.65 41.26
CA LYS A 2 40.35 -33.88 41.67
C LYS A 2 40.36 -32.42 41.16
N MET A 3 41.52 -31.76 41.12
CA MET A 3 41.66 -30.39 40.61
C MET A 3 41.43 -30.29 39.11
N LYS A 4 41.85 -31.29 38.29
CA LYS A 4 41.60 -31.29 36.86
C LYS A 4 40.10 -31.47 36.53
N LYS A 5 39.38 -32.29 37.33
CA LYS A 5 37.90 -32.43 37.15
C LYS A 5 37.15 -31.19 37.54
N LEU A 6 37.59 -30.45 38.58
CA LEU A 6 36.96 -29.18 39.01
C LEU A 6 37.16 -28.07 37.95
N ALA A 7 38.37 -28.00 37.35
CA ALA A 7 38.66 -27.06 36.28
C ALA A 7 37.80 -27.30 35.01
N CYS A 8 37.54 -28.56 34.64
CA CYS A 8 36.68 -28.91 33.54
C CYS A 8 35.19 -28.54 33.80
N ILE A 9 34.70 -28.70 35.04
CA ILE A 9 33.32 -28.35 35.39
C ILE A 9 33.12 -26.82 35.37
N VAL A 10 34.11 -26.07 35.87
CA VAL A 10 34.06 -24.59 35.82
C VAL A 10 34.16 -24.10 34.36
N ALA A 11 35.00 -24.70 33.52
CA ALA A 11 35.12 -24.34 32.11
C ALA A 11 33.82 -24.66 31.30
N THR A 12 33.15 -25.78 31.58
CA THR A 12 31.86 -26.09 30.94
C THR A 12 30.72 -25.19 31.42
N MET A 13 30.74 -24.69 32.63
CA MET A 13 29.72 -23.79 33.15
C MET A 13 29.87 -22.35 32.61
N LEU A 14 31.09 -21.93 32.23
CA LEU A 14 31.32 -20.60 31.58
C LEU A 14 30.84 -20.54 30.11
N ILE A 15 30.72 -21.67 29.40
CA ILE A 15 30.34 -21.70 27.99
C ILE A 15 28.82 -21.59 27.81
N ALA A 16 28.02 -21.87 28.84
CA ALA A 16 26.56 -21.84 28.76
C ALA A 16 25.93 -20.42 28.77
N VAL A 17 26.73 -19.37 28.98
CA VAL A 17 26.22 -17.97 29.12
C VAL A 17 26.26 -17.21 27.77
N ALA A 18 26.84 -17.76 26.71
CA ALA A 18 27.16 -17.03 25.50
C ALA A 18 26.04 -17.00 24.42
N SER A 19 24.84 -17.49 24.69
CA SER A 19 23.77 -17.58 23.68
C SER A 19 22.48 -16.82 24.04
N MET A 20 22.55 -15.80 24.86
CA MET A 20 21.41 -14.91 25.13
C MET A 20 21.34 -13.82 24.06
N GLY A 21 20.94 -14.19 22.85
CA GLY A 21 20.73 -13.25 21.76
C GLY A 21 19.59 -12.29 22.06
N GLN A 22 19.64 -11.12 21.40
CA GLN A 22 18.54 -10.15 21.46
C GLN A 22 17.27 -10.75 20.85
N THR A 23 16.16 -10.66 21.56
CA THR A 23 14.86 -11.12 21.09
C THR A 23 13.92 -9.94 20.97
N ILE A 24 13.35 -9.76 19.78
CA ILE A 24 12.31 -8.78 19.50
C ILE A 24 10.97 -9.50 19.41
N THR A 25 10.00 -9.08 20.20
CA THR A 25 8.65 -9.66 20.21
C THR A 25 7.63 -8.58 19.88
N PHE A 26 6.85 -8.80 18.83
CA PHE A 26 5.76 -7.92 18.41
C PHE A 26 4.43 -8.37 19.04
N LYS A 27 3.62 -7.44 19.55
CA LYS A 27 2.24 -7.73 19.99
C LYS A 27 1.38 -8.28 18.86
N LYS A 28 1.59 -7.75 17.64
CA LYS A 28 0.98 -8.21 16.38
C LYS A 28 1.93 -7.93 15.22
N THR A 29 1.94 -8.80 14.23
CA THR A 29 2.71 -8.62 12.99
C THR A 29 1.84 -8.28 11.79
N THR A 30 0.51 -8.34 11.94
CA THR A 30 -0.46 -8.01 10.90
C THR A 30 -1.51 -7.06 11.44
N HIS A 31 -1.86 -6.07 10.64
CA HIS A 31 -2.99 -5.18 10.90
C HIS A 31 -3.92 -5.13 9.69
N ASP A 32 -5.21 -5.39 9.95
CA ASP A 32 -6.28 -5.26 8.97
C ASP A 32 -7.05 -3.97 9.23
N PHE A 33 -7.03 -3.06 8.27
CA PHE A 33 -7.81 -1.82 8.34
C PHE A 33 -9.29 -2.04 7.99
N GLY A 34 -9.66 -3.24 7.49
CA GLY A 34 -11.00 -3.49 7.01
C GLY A 34 -11.34 -2.63 5.79
N LYS A 35 -12.56 -2.10 5.76
CA LYS A 35 -13.01 -1.15 4.73
C LYS A 35 -12.65 0.26 5.15
N ILE A 36 -11.94 0.99 4.30
CA ILE A 36 -11.55 2.40 4.48
C ILE A 36 -12.02 3.21 3.27
N ASN A 37 -12.48 4.43 3.46
CA ASN A 37 -12.89 5.27 2.35
C ASN A 37 -11.66 5.92 1.68
N GLU A 38 -11.67 5.99 0.38
CA GLU A 38 -10.62 6.69 -0.37
C GLU A 38 -10.50 8.18 0.05
N ALA A 39 -11.63 8.78 0.43
CA ALA A 39 -11.72 10.16 0.89
C ALA A 39 -10.98 10.41 2.21
N ASP A 40 -10.76 9.38 3.06
CA ASP A 40 -10.02 9.47 4.32
C ASP A 40 -8.53 9.79 4.06
N GLY A 41 -8.07 9.60 2.84
CA GLY A 41 -6.75 9.99 2.36
C GLY A 41 -5.64 9.11 2.89
N ARG A 42 -5.46 9.05 4.21
CA ARG A 42 -4.41 8.28 4.89
C ARG A 42 -4.95 7.56 6.12
N VAL A 43 -4.52 6.33 6.30
CA VAL A 43 -4.80 5.56 7.51
C VAL A 43 -3.49 5.11 8.16
N THR A 44 -3.50 5.04 9.48
CA THR A 44 -2.28 4.79 10.26
C THR A 44 -2.53 3.71 11.30
N THR A 45 -1.54 2.85 11.48
CA THR A 45 -1.51 1.86 12.57
C THR A 45 -0.16 1.87 13.27
N VAL A 46 -0.14 1.37 14.51
CA VAL A 46 1.08 1.23 15.30
C VAL A 46 1.33 -0.25 15.58
N PHE A 47 2.55 -0.67 15.33
CA PHE A 47 3.08 -1.96 15.73
C PHE A 47 3.98 -1.74 16.93
N GLU A 48 3.57 -2.22 18.09
CA GLU A 48 4.37 -2.20 19.31
C GLU A 48 5.20 -3.47 19.41
N PHE A 49 6.44 -3.34 19.83
CA PHE A 49 7.33 -4.44 20.09
C PHE A 49 8.07 -4.23 21.41
N LYS A 50 8.57 -5.31 21.97
CA LYS A 50 9.34 -5.34 23.21
C LYS A 50 10.70 -5.96 22.95
N ASN A 51 11.74 -5.40 23.57
CA ASN A 51 13.02 -6.04 23.65
C ASN A 51 12.98 -7.05 24.83
N GLU A 52 12.89 -8.32 24.49
CA GLU A 52 12.95 -9.41 25.48
C GLU A 52 14.36 -10.01 25.64
N GLY A 53 15.32 -9.44 24.93
CA GLY A 53 16.74 -9.78 25.09
C GLY A 53 17.37 -9.08 26.30
N MET A 54 18.64 -9.36 26.51
CA MET A 54 19.41 -8.84 27.63
C MET A 54 20.33 -7.67 27.28
N THR A 55 20.38 -7.27 26.01
CA THR A 55 21.19 -6.14 25.53
C THR A 55 20.32 -5.18 24.72
N PRO A 56 20.75 -3.92 24.51
CA PRO A 56 19.97 -2.94 23.77
C PRO A 56 19.66 -3.40 22.36
N LEU A 57 18.38 -3.29 21.96
CA LEU A 57 17.85 -3.62 20.65
C LEU A 57 17.88 -2.37 19.75
N VAL A 58 18.48 -2.49 18.59
CA VAL A 58 18.57 -1.41 17.61
C VAL A 58 17.88 -1.83 16.30
N LEU A 59 16.92 -1.01 15.84
CA LEU A 59 16.35 -1.15 14.51
C LEU A 59 17.26 -0.44 13.50
N SER A 60 17.98 -1.22 12.70
CA SER A 60 18.91 -0.67 11.70
C SER A 60 18.20 -0.14 10.45
N ASN A 61 17.05 -0.77 10.07
CA ASN A 61 16.26 -0.34 8.92
C ASN A 61 14.80 -0.77 9.06
N VAL A 62 13.89 0.10 8.60
CA VAL A 62 12.46 -0.23 8.46
C VAL A 62 11.99 0.29 7.12
N ARG A 63 11.69 -0.64 6.20
CA ARG A 63 11.38 -0.32 4.80
C ARG A 63 10.03 -0.90 4.37
N ALA A 64 9.20 -0.08 3.74
CA ALA A 64 7.96 -0.52 3.12
C ALA A 64 8.19 -1.07 1.70
N SER A 65 7.33 -1.98 1.27
CA SER A 65 7.35 -2.59 -0.08
C SER A 65 6.94 -1.62 -1.20
N CYS A 66 6.38 -0.45 -0.89
CA CYS A 66 5.97 0.57 -1.87
C CYS A 66 6.02 1.98 -1.29
N GLY A 67 6.10 3.00 -2.15
CA GLY A 67 6.01 4.41 -1.75
C GLY A 67 4.62 4.86 -1.27
N CYS A 68 3.62 3.97 -1.31
CA CYS A 68 2.27 4.19 -0.76
C CYS A 68 2.20 3.97 0.75
N THR A 69 3.23 3.41 1.35
CA THR A 69 3.33 3.07 2.77
C THR A 69 4.58 3.72 3.36
N THR A 70 4.40 4.48 4.42
CA THR A 70 5.49 5.23 5.06
C THR A 70 5.63 4.77 6.51
N PRO A 71 6.72 4.05 6.86
CA PRO A 71 7.02 3.71 8.24
C PRO A 71 7.77 4.84 8.95
N LYS A 72 7.44 5.04 10.23
CA LYS A 72 8.24 5.80 11.21
C LYS A 72 8.50 4.89 12.39
N TYR A 73 9.67 4.92 12.97
CA TYR A 73 10.06 3.99 14.05
C TYR A 73 10.99 4.63 15.07
N THR A 74 11.05 4.04 16.26
CA THR A 74 11.99 4.39 17.33
C THR A 74 13.41 4.12 16.84
N ARG A 75 14.25 5.14 16.81
CA ARG A 75 15.65 5.06 16.32
C ARG A 75 16.65 4.87 17.45
N GLU A 76 16.28 5.28 18.66
CA GLU A 76 17.07 5.11 19.85
C GLU A 76 17.17 3.62 20.20
N PRO A 77 18.29 3.16 20.78
CA PRO A 77 18.38 1.81 21.31
C PRO A 77 17.29 1.54 22.36
N ILE A 78 16.64 0.41 22.24
CA ILE A 78 15.57 -0.01 23.15
C ILE A 78 16.19 -0.95 24.19
N GLU A 79 16.26 -0.49 25.42
CA GLU A 79 16.84 -1.22 26.53
C GLU A 79 16.08 -2.53 26.83
N PRO A 80 16.73 -3.51 27.47
CA PRO A 80 16.10 -4.75 27.91
C PRO A 80 14.79 -4.53 28.67
N GLY A 81 13.75 -5.26 28.28
CA GLY A 81 12.41 -5.16 28.85
C GLY A 81 11.57 -3.93 28.40
N LYS A 82 12.19 -2.97 27.71
CA LYS A 82 11.47 -1.78 27.18
C LYS A 82 10.78 -2.06 25.85
N THR A 83 9.85 -1.16 25.52
CA THR A 83 9.03 -1.23 24.30
C THR A 83 9.45 -0.16 23.30
N GLY A 84 9.33 -0.50 22.01
CA GLY A 84 9.45 0.44 20.90
C GLY A 84 8.21 0.39 20.02
N GLN A 85 8.13 1.30 19.06
CA GLN A 85 6.98 1.45 18.15
C GLN A 85 7.41 1.62 16.70
N ILE A 86 6.63 1.05 15.82
CA ILE A 86 6.69 1.32 14.38
C ILE A 86 5.32 1.80 13.93
N THR A 87 5.23 3.08 13.59
CA THR A 87 4.02 3.69 13.04
C THR A 87 4.02 3.52 11.53
N VAL A 88 2.98 2.93 10.98
CA VAL A 88 2.86 2.67 9.53
C VAL A 88 1.66 3.42 9.01
N THR A 89 1.90 4.34 8.07
CA THR A 89 0.87 5.13 7.37
C THR A 89 0.71 4.64 5.95
N TYR A 90 -0.52 4.31 5.55
CA TYR A 90 -0.89 3.95 4.19
C TYR A 90 -1.68 5.07 3.53
N ARG A 91 -1.34 5.40 2.28
CA ARG A 91 -2.04 6.39 1.47
C ARG A 91 -3.09 5.70 0.61
N ALA A 92 -4.37 5.89 0.95
CA ALA A 92 -5.53 5.31 0.28
C ALA A 92 -5.95 6.10 -0.98
N SER A 93 -5.71 7.43 -1.01
CA SER A 93 -6.10 8.30 -2.12
C SER A 93 -5.56 7.82 -3.47
N GLY A 94 -6.41 7.69 -4.47
CA GLY A 94 -6.09 7.21 -5.81
C GLY A 94 -5.76 5.71 -5.87
N ARG A 95 -6.21 4.92 -4.87
CA ARG A 95 -5.92 3.48 -4.78
C ARG A 95 -7.11 2.66 -4.32
N PRO A 96 -8.24 2.73 -5.04
CA PRO A 96 -9.41 1.90 -4.70
C PRO A 96 -9.09 0.40 -4.85
N GLY A 97 -9.79 -0.42 -4.08
CA GLY A 97 -9.67 -1.88 -4.09
C GLY A 97 -8.82 -2.43 -2.94
N THR A 98 -8.60 -3.72 -2.97
CA THR A 98 -7.91 -4.47 -1.91
C THR A 98 -6.40 -4.22 -1.95
N PHE A 99 -5.79 -4.07 -0.78
CA PHE A 99 -4.35 -3.98 -0.65
C PHE A 99 -3.80 -4.92 0.42
N ASN A 100 -2.56 -5.37 0.19
CA ASN A 100 -1.73 -6.07 1.16
C ASN A 100 -0.29 -5.56 0.96
N LYS A 101 0.27 -4.92 1.98
CA LYS A 101 1.60 -4.30 1.93
C LYS A 101 2.47 -4.82 3.06
N THR A 102 3.75 -4.97 2.77
CA THR A 102 4.75 -5.48 3.72
C THR A 102 5.66 -4.34 4.17
N VAL A 103 5.99 -4.34 5.46
CA VAL A 103 7.04 -3.52 6.04
C VAL A 103 8.11 -4.46 6.61
N THR A 104 9.30 -4.39 6.06
CA THR A 104 10.46 -5.18 6.50
C THR A 104 11.20 -4.40 7.57
N VAL A 105 11.38 -5.03 8.71
CA VAL A 105 12.10 -4.51 9.90
C VAL A 105 13.41 -5.27 10.00
N THR A 106 14.52 -4.56 10.05
CA THR A 106 15.85 -5.13 10.25
C THR A 106 16.43 -4.62 11.58
N SER A 107 16.96 -5.52 12.39
CA SER A 107 17.49 -5.23 13.70
C SER A 107 18.73 -6.08 14.01
N ASN A 108 19.36 -5.81 15.16
CA ASN A 108 20.44 -6.62 15.70
C ASN A 108 19.95 -7.83 16.53
N ALA A 109 18.66 -8.18 16.44
CA ALA A 109 18.10 -9.37 17.10
C ALA A 109 18.58 -10.67 16.46
N THR A 110 18.47 -11.79 17.18
CA THR A 110 18.80 -13.15 16.70
C THR A 110 18.04 -13.50 15.41
N THR A 111 16.78 -13.03 15.29
CA THR A 111 16.04 -13.01 14.03
C THR A 111 16.16 -11.61 13.44
N PRO A 112 17.16 -11.35 12.59
CA PRO A 112 17.51 -9.97 12.21
C PRO A 112 16.47 -9.31 11.31
N THR A 113 15.60 -10.11 10.68
CA THR A 113 14.58 -9.56 9.74
C THR A 113 13.20 -10.09 10.07
N ILE A 114 12.28 -9.16 10.35
CA ILE A 114 10.87 -9.45 10.61
C ILE A 114 10.01 -8.69 9.58
N ARG A 115 8.92 -9.32 9.13
CA ARG A 115 7.96 -8.71 8.21
C ARG A 115 6.66 -8.40 8.93
N LEU A 116 6.23 -7.14 8.83
CA LEU A 116 4.92 -6.69 9.27
C LEU A 116 4.02 -6.53 8.05
N TYR A 117 2.74 -6.79 8.22
CA TYR A 117 1.75 -6.73 7.15
C TYR A 117 0.63 -5.76 7.49
N ILE A 118 0.25 -4.95 6.53
CA ILE A 118 -0.98 -4.16 6.57
C ILE A 118 -1.87 -4.54 5.39
N LYS A 119 -3.13 -4.73 5.63
CA LYS A 119 -4.11 -5.07 4.62
C LYS A 119 -5.42 -4.32 4.83
N GLY A 120 -6.26 -4.28 3.81
CA GLY A 120 -7.57 -3.64 3.84
C GLY A 120 -8.18 -3.53 2.46
N ASN A 121 -9.34 -2.88 2.38
CA ASN A 121 -10.04 -2.62 1.12
C ASN A 121 -10.45 -1.15 1.06
N VAL A 122 -9.94 -0.41 0.07
CA VAL A 122 -10.27 0.99 -0.15
C VAL A 122 -11.56 1.09 -0.97
N ILE A 123 -12.59 1.64 -0.37
CA ILE A 123 -13.86 1.97 -1.03
C ILE A 123 -13.65 3.23 -1.85
N PRO A 124 -13.89 3.21 -3.17
CA PRO A 124 -13.67 4.37 -4.01
C PRO A 124 -14.55 5.56 -3.59
N LYS A 125 -14.02 6.77 -3.73
CA LYS A 125 -14.81 7.98 -3.60
C LYS A 125 -15.96 7.95 -4.62
N PRO A 126 -17.22 8.26 -4.22
CA PRO A 126 -18.30 8.42 -5.17
C PRO A 126 -17.89 9.43 -6.26
N VAL A 127 -18.01 9.01 -7.49
CA VAL A 127 -17.64 9.87 -8.61
C VAL A 127 -18.81 10.78 -8.93
N ASN A 128 -18.60 12.08 -8.76
CA ASN A 128 -19.56 13.07 -9.23
C ASN A 128 -19.50 13.11 -10.78
N PRO A 129 -20.60 12.79 -11.49
CA PRO A 129 -20.62 12.87 -12.96
C PRO A 129 -20.16 14.22 -13.49
N ALA A 130 -20.49 15.32 -12.82
CA ALA A 130 -20.07 16.68 -13.21
C ALA A 130 -18.53 16.86 -13.19
N GLU A 131 -17.80 16.16 -12.32
CA GLU A 131 -16.34 16.20 -12.27
C GLU A 131 -15.69 15.38 -13.41
N GLN A 132 -16.38 14.35 -13.89
CA GLN A 132 -15.88 13.50 -14.99
C GLN A 132 -16.20 14.05 -16.37
N PHE A 133 -17.37 14.65 -16.53
CA PHE A 133 -17.90 15.13 -17.80
C PHE A 133 -17.80 16.66 -17.83
N THR A 134 -16.59 17.17 -17.98
CA THR A 134 -16.29 18.60 -17.88
C THR A 134 -16.50 19.38 -19.16
N MET A 135 -16.63 18.66 -20.31
CA MET A 135 -16.74 19.31 -21.60
C MET A 135 -18.18 19.40 -22.03
N LYS A 136 -18.72 20.59 -22.01
CA LYS A 136 -20.10 20.88 -22.43
C LYS A 136 -20.18 21.08 -23.94
N VAL A 137 -21.09 20.34 -24.60
CA VAL A 137 -21.48 20.53 -26.00
C VAL A 137 -23.00 20.54 -26.01
N GLY A 138 -23.59 21.71 -26.28
CA GLY A 138 -25.05 21.90 -26.13
C GLY A 138 -25.50 21.66 -24.68
N GLN A 139 -26.41 20.72 -24.49
CA GLN A 139 -26.95 20.32 -23.18
C GLN A 139 -26.23 19.09 -22.60
N LEU A 140 -25.34 18.45 -23.36
CA LEU A 140 -24.61 17.26 -22.94
C LEU A 140 -23.20 17.58 -22.51
N ASN A 141 -22.71 16.77 -21.58
CA ASN A 141 -21.36 16.84 -21.08
C ASN A 141 -20.58 15.58 -21.46
N PHE A 142 -19.34 15.76 -21.94
CA PHE A 142 -18.46 14.69 -22.42
C PHE A 142 -17.17 14.65 -21.61
N LYS A 143 -16.53 13.46 -21.55
CA LYS A 143 -15.21 13.30 -20.91
C LYS A 143 -14.09 13.85 -21.78
N LYS A 144 -14.20 13.74 -23.11
CA LYS A 144 -13.15 14.10 -24.08
C LYS A 144 -13.76 14.75 -25.32
N LYS A 145 -13.03 15.69 -25.90
CA LYS A 145 -13.39 16.39 -27.14
C LYS A 145 -13.06 15.57 -28.40
N THR A 146 -12.00 14.79 -28.32
CA THR A 146 -11.50 14.04 -29.47
C THR A 146 -11.36 12.57 -29.12
N MET A 147 -11.62 11.73 -30.11
CA MET A 147 -11.37 10.31 -30.04
C MET A 147 -10.35 9.94 -31.09
N ASN A 148 -9.45 9.03 -30.71
CA ASN A 148 -8.41 8.54 -31.59
C ASN A 148 -8.62 7.05 -31.88
N PHE A 149 -8.89 6.69 -33.11
CA PHE A 149 -9.01 5.29 -33.54
C PHE A 149 -7.64 4.62 -33.72
N GLY A 150 -6.55 5.36 -33.59
CA GLY A 150 -5.22 4.89 -33.96
C GLY A 150 -5.04 4.78 -35.49
N ALA A 151 -3.99 4.11 -35.90
CA ALA A 151 -3.81 3.79 -37.33
C ALA A 151 -4.79 2.69 -37.74
N ILE A 152 -5.50 2.91 -38.85
CA ILE A 152 -6.44 1.96 -39.47
C ILE A 152 -5.92 1.67 -40.88
N PHE A 153 -5.71 0.38 -41.17
CA PHE A 153 -5.24 -0.06 -42.49
C PHE A 153 -6.38 -0.68 -43.27
N TYR A 154 -6.28 -0.64 -44.62
CA TYR A 154 -7.24 -1.29 -45.50
C TYR A 154 -7.30 -2.79 -45.16
N GLY A 155 -8.53 -3.31 -44.97
CA GLY A 155 -8.74 -4.70 -44.57
C GLY A 155 -8.81 -4.95 -43.06
N ASP A 156 -8.56 -3.94 -42.22
CA ASP A 156 -8.77 -4.07 -40.77
C ASP A 156 -10.24 -4.34 -40.44
N LYS A 157 -10.45 -5.05 -39.33
CA LYS A 157 -11.82 -5.23 -38.80
C LYS A 157 -12.37 -3.88 -38.32
N PRO A 158 -13.70 -3.66 -38.45
CA PRO A 158 -14.32 -2.46 -37.91
C PRO A 158 -13.97 -2.23 -36.44
N ARG A 159 -13.64 -1.00 -36.10
CA ARG A 159 -13.33 -0.60 -34.70
C ARG A 159 -14.50 0.23 -34.18
N THR A 160 -14.96 -0.13 -33.01
CA THR A 160 -16.01 0.59 -32.28
C THR A 160 -15.37 1.35 -31.12
N LEU A 161 -15.71 2.63 -30.98
CA LEU A 161 -15.38 3.42 -29.79
C LEU A 161 -16.66 3.90 -29.13
N GLU A 162 -16.75 3.67 -27.83
CA GLU A 162 -17.85 4.20 -27.02
C GLU A 162 -17.53 5.61 -26.55
N ILE A 163 -18.50 6.52 -26.69
CA ILE A 163 -18.43 7.90 -26.25
C ILE A 163 -19.30 8.05 -25.02
N PRO A 164 -18.76 7.94 -23.82
CA PRO A 164 -19.53 8.20 -22.63
C PRO A 164 -19.88 9.68 -22.53
N TYR A 165 -21.15 9.98 -22.34
CA TYR A 165 -21.68 11.31 -22.08
C TYR A 165 -22.58 11.31 -20.84
N ALA A 166 -22.86 12.49 -20.31
CA ALA A 166 -23.80 12.68 -19.22
C ALA A 166 -24.74 13.84 -19.55
N ASN A 167 -26.04 13.64 -19.33
CA ASN A 167 -26.99 14.71 -19.21
C ASN A 167 -27.02 15.12 -17.72
N LEU A 168 -26.46 16.29 -17.41
CA LEU A 168 -26.44 16.86 -16.07
C LEU A 168 -27.60 17.82 -15.80
N THR A 169 -28.58 17.90 -16.75
CA THR A 169 -29.80 18.68 -16.62
C THR A 169 -30.98 17.78 -16.24
N SER A 170 -32.07 18.38 -15.78
CA SER A 170 -33.33 17.66 -15.52
C SER A 170 -34.18 17.49 -16.77
N GLU A 171 -33.75 18.03 -17.91
CA GLU A 171 -34.53 18.02 -19.16
C GLU A 171 -34.14 16.83 -20.04
N VAL A 172 -35.09 16.37 -20.86
CA VAL A 172 -34.79 15.35 -21.87
C VAL A 172 -33.99 15.98 -23.01
N VAL A 173 -32.87 15.37 -23.36
CA VAL A 173 -32.01 15.83 -24.43
C VAL A 173 -32.08 14.85 -25.62
N THR A 174 -32.44 15.34 -26.77
CA THR A 174 -32.37 14.57 -28.00
C THR A 174 -31.01 14.77 -28.66
N LEU A 175 -30.34 13.66 -29.00
CA LEU A 175 -29.04 13.67 -29.64
C LEU A 175 -29.22 13.43 -31.15
N ASP A 176 -28.87 14.43 -31.95
CA ASP A 176 -28.76 14.27 -33.40
C ASP A 176 -27.28 14.15 -33.78
N VAL A 177 -26.92 13.03 -34.37
CA VAL A 177 -25.53 12.70 -34.72
C VAL A 177 -25.36 12.84 -36.23
N ALA A 178 -24.74 13.95 -36.65
CA ALA A 178 -24.35 14.15 -38.02
C ALA A 178 -22.90 13.72 -38.27
N LEU A 179 -22.67 12.95 -39.32
CA LEU A 179 -21.36 12.60 -39.82
C LEU A 179 -20.82 13.66 -40.76
N SER A 180 -19.52 13.94 -40.67
CA SER A 180 -18.84 14.84 -41.61
C SER A 180 -18.91 14.25 -43.04
N PRO A 181 -19.05 15.08 -44.10
CA PRO A 181 -19.09 14.60 -45.51
C PRO A 181 -17.93 13.70 -45.93
N ASN A 182 -16.78 13.80 -45.24
CA ASN A 182 -15.58 13.00 -45.49
C ASN A 182 -15.48 11.73 -44.64
N SER A 183 -16.57 11.28 -44.04
CA SER A 183 -16.59 10.15 -43.10
C SER A 183 -17.16 8.87 -43.72
N GLU A 184 -16.83 8.57 -44.98
CA GLU A 184 -17.33 7.38 -45.73
C GLU A 184 -17.11 6.04 -45.00
N PHE A 185 -16.10 6.00 -44.12
CA PHE A 185 -15.73 4.81 -43.35
C PHE A 185 -16.26 4.81 -41.91
N ILE A 186 -17.00 5.84 -41.51
CA ILE A 186 -17.56 5.97 -40.16
C ILE A 186 -19.07 5.81 -40.25
N LYS A 187 -19.61 4.87 -39.51
CA LYS A 187 -21.05 4.68 -39.32
C LYS A 187 -21.45 5.08 -37.91
N PRO A 188 -22.58 5.74 -37.68
CA PRO A 188 -23.09 6.10 -36.38
C PRO A 188 -23.47 4.86 -35.51
#